data_94db5420ff3b30b399794a2f86e1a544
#
_entry.id   94db5420ff3b30b399794a2f86e1a544
#
_cell.length_a   1.000
_cell.length_b   1.000
_cell.length_c   1.000
_cell.angle_alpha   90.00
_cell.angle_beta   90.00
_cell.angle_gamma   90.00
#
_symmetry.space_group_name_H-M   'P 1'
#
loop_
_entity.id
_entity.type
_entity.pdbx_description
1 polymer ?
#
loop_
_entity_poly.entity_id
_entity_poly.type
_entity_poly.pdbx_seq_one_letter_code
_entity_poly.pdbx_strand_id
1 'polypeptide(L)'
;MLINKKLTSILAGFLLMSATANAQIVTVDGYGPDRASALRDAERIAVENVVGTYIDSQTMVSQGQVALDDIYAKATGFVRNTNIISEGTTLDGYTVKASIDVNTDGNSALISQLTAIRRLNDPRIAVVVLNHGQRDEISETAINERLIDMGFSHVVDANLVASLQDARLLEHVYNGGTSIHSVGSNFGVDFLVLGKTSTDSRQIEIPDFQGGYKNTRLTSGKAEMTAKIIRFDTGDIVGTFAVEASGIENGSGYAEKKAVKALAVQAAEKVEEKFKKVGANVNTSVQVIVKAWDYQRVEDVAAALRGVPGINNVYIREHNGEQAILECDSTQSAQTIAAILRKNRQAGIFVDGISGSTITVLAR
;
A
#
# COMPACT_ATOMS: atom_id res chain seq x y z
N MET A 1 20.58 -6.82 75.10
CA MET A 1 19.64 -7.58 74.29
C MET A 1 19.62 -6.90 72.92
N LEU A 2 20.39 -7.45 71.96
CA LEU A 2 20.71 -6.87 70.68
C LEU A 2 19.73 -7.40 69.63
N ILE A 3 19.01 -6.52 68.93
CA ILE A 3 18.17 -6.85 67.80
C ILE A 3 18.86 -6.42 66.53
N ASN A 4 19.36 -7.38 65.74
CA ASN A 4 19.90 -7.17 64.43
C ASN A 4 18.78 -6.95 63.44
N LYS A 5 18.75 -5.77 62.82
CA LYS A 5 17.96 -5.52 61.61
C LYS A 5 18.80 -5.86 60.37
N LYS A 6 18.44 -6.93 59.68
CA LYS A 6 18.95 -7.25 58.35
C LYS A 6 18.22 -6.39 57.34
N LEU A 7 18.94 -5.50 56.69
CA LEU A 7 18.51 -4.74 55.49
C LEU A 7 18.55 -5.68 54.32
N THR A 8 17.41 -6.04 53.77
CA THR A 8 17.30 -6.74 52.49
C THR A 8 17.21 -5.71 51.39
N SER A 9 18.31 -5.52 50.69
CA SER A 9 18.35 -4.72 49.45
C SER A 9 17.67 -5.49 48.30
N ILE A 10 16.51 -5.04 47.85
CA ILE A 10 15.87 -5.50 46.63
C ILE A 10 16.53 -4.76 45.48
N LEU A 11 17.42 -5.46 44.80
CA LEU A 11 18.00 -5.02 43.51
C LEU A 11 16.96 -5.25 42.41
N ALA A 12 16.19 -4.22 42.08
CA ALA A 12 15.30 -4.24 40.93
C ALA A 12 16.17 -4.19 39.64
N GLY A 13 16.39 -5.37 39.09
CA GLY A 13 17.02 -5.48 37.76
C GLY A 13 16.09 -4.92 36.69
N PHE A 14 16.41 -3.72 36.21
CA PHE A 14 15.82 -3.15 35.05
C PHE A 14 16.35 -3.95 33.84
N LEU A 15 15.58 -4.93 33.35
CA LEU A 15 15.83 -5.57 32.07
C LEU A 15 15.52 -4.51 31.00
N LEU A 16 16.56 -3.81 30.55
CA LEU A 16 16.55 -3.09 29.27
C LEU A 16 16.37 -4.15 28.18
N MET A 17 15.14 -4.36 27.73
CA MET A 17 14.88 -4.94 26.43
C MET A 17 15.43 -3.97 25.40
N SER A 18 16.70 -4.15 25.02
CA SER A 18 17.25 -3.59 23.80
C SER A 18 16.44 -4.16 22.64
N ALA A 19 15.54 -3.36 22.08
CA ALA A 19 15.01 -3.61 20.74
C ALA A 19 16.23 -3.73 19.83
N THR A 20 16.56 -4.93 19.42
CA THR A 20 17.59 -5.16 18.42
C THR A 20 17.05 -4.57 17.11
N ALA A 21 17.47 -3.34 16.81
CA ALA A 21 17.33 -2.79 15.47
C ALA A 21 18.05 -3.77 14.53
N ASN A 22 17.31 -4.41 13.63
CA ASN A 22 17.87 -5.29 12.63
C ASN A 22 18.61 -4.40 11.61
N ALA A 23 19.89 -4.13 11.87
CA ALA A 23 20.80 -3.51 10.94
C ALA A 23 21.40 -4.63 10.09
N GLN A 24 21.26 -4.55 8.78
CA GLN A 24 21.94 -5.48 7.88
C GLN A 24 23.19 -4.78 7.34
N ILE A 25 24.35 -5.15 7.89
CA ILE A 25 25.65 -4.63 7.49
C ILE A 25 26.20 -5.49 6.36
N VAL A 26 26.46 -4.88 5.20
CA VAL A 26 26.99 -5.55 4.01
C VAL A 26 28.33 -4.90 3.65
N THR A 27 29.33 -5.73 3.37
CA THR A 27 30.61 -5.25 2.86
C THR A 27 30.65 -5.41 1.35
N VAL A 28 30.87 -4.33 0.64
CA VAL A 28 30.85 -4.27 -0.83
C VAL A 28 31.99 -3.44 -1.38
N ASP A 29 32.32 -3.70 -2.63
CA ASP A 29 33.27 -2.92 -3.42
C ASP A 29 32.47 -2.08 -4.44
N GLY A 30 32.68 -0.75 -4.45
CA GLY A 30 32.11 0.17 -5.40
C GLY A 30 33.16 0.75 -6.31
N TYR A 31 32.78 1.09 -7.54
CA TYR A 31 33.63 1.63 -8.58
C TYR A 31 33.02 2.87 -9.23
N GLY A 32 33.85 3.83 -9.62
CA GLY A 32 33.40 5.04 -10.32
C GLY A 32 34.55 5.89 -10.86
N PRO A 33 34.24 6.88 -11.70
CA PRO A 33 35.27 7.79 -12.22
C PRO A 33 35.93 8.65 -11.13
N ASP A 34 35.23 8.86 -10.03
CA ASP A 34 35.71 9.61 -8.86
C ASP A 34 35.26 8.94 -7.55
N ARG A 35 35.80 9.44 -6.41
CA ARG A 35 35.46 8.91 -5.09
C ARG A 35 33.97 8.95 -4.77
N ALA A 36 33.30 10.03 -5.14
CA ALA A 36 31.87 10.18 -4.82
C ALA A 36 31.00 9.21 -5.64
N SER A 37 31.37 8.97 -6.89
CA SER A 37 30.70 7.99 -7.75
C SER A 37 30.95 6.55 -7.28
N ALA A 38 32.18 6.22 -6.90
CA ALA A 38 32.53 4.91 -6.35
C ALA A 38 31.79 4.63 -5.03
N LEU A 39 31.62 5.65 -4.17
CA LEU A 39 30.87 5.50 -2.93
C LEU A 39 29.37 5.27 -3.19
N ARG A 40 28.76 6.04 -4.11
CA ARG A 40 27.36 5.84 -4.51
C ARG A 40 27.11 4.45 -5.13
N ASP A 41 28.08 3.95 -5.91
CA ASP A 41 28.00 2.61 -6.48
C ASP A 41 28.07 1.52 -5.38
N ALA A 42 28.96 1.68 -4.38
CA ALA A 42 29.00 0.80 -3.22
C ALA A 42 27.67 0.81 -2.45
N GLU A 43 27.08 1.98 -2.20
CA GLU A 43 25.78 2.12 -1.52
C GLU A 43 24.66 1.45 -2.32
N ARG A 44 24.65 1.62 -3.64
CA ARG A 44 23.71 0.94 -4.55
C ARG A 44 23.82 -0.58 -4.46
N ILE A 45 25.06 -1.13 -4.56
CA ILE A 45 25.33 -2.57 -4.47
C ILE A 45 24.93 -3.13 -3.10
N ALA A 46 25.16 -2.37 -2.00
CA ALA A 46 24.75 -2.81 -0.67
C ALA A 46 23.23 -2.92 -0.56
N VAL A 47 22.48 -1.92 -1.05
CA VAL A 47 21.02 -1.95 -1.08
C VAL A 47 20.53 -3.09 -1.97
N GLU A 48 21.13 -3.31 -3.14
CA GLU A 48 20.84 -4.44 -4.04
C GLU A 48 20.98 -5.80 -3.35
N ASN A 49 22.07 -6.01 -2.62
CA ASN A 49 22.32 -7.24 -1.88
C ASN A 49 21.28 -7.47 -0.77
N VAL A 50 20.89 -6.41 -0.07
CA VAL A 50 19.86 -6.46 0.97
C VAL A 50 18.48 -6.73 0.36
N VAL A 51 18.14 -6.03 -0.71
CA VAL A 51 16.89 -6.23 -1.47
C VAL A 51 16.81 -7.65 -1.98
N GLY A 52 17.88 -8.19 -2.56
CA GLY A 52 17.95 -9.57 -3.06
C GLY A 52 17.70 -10.63 -1.97
N THR A 53 18.02 -10.33 -0.71
CA THR A 53 17.73 -11.22 0.43
C THR A 53 16.24 -11.25 0.80
N TYR A 54 15.51 -10.15 0.54
CA TYR A 54 14.08 -10.03 0.82
C TYR A 54 13.19 -10.43 -0.35
N ILE A 55 13.74 -10.52 -1.54
CA ILE A 55 13.01 -10.83 -2.77
C ILE A 55 13.37 -12.25 -3.22
N ASP A 56 12.38 -13.14 -3.17
CA ASP A 56 12.55 -14.47 -3.77
C ASP A 56 12.59 -14.31 -5.29
N SER A 57 13.71 -14.75 -5.90
CA SER A 57 14.08 -14.52 -7.31
C SER A 57 13.04 -14.99 -8.34
N GLN A 58 12.06 -15.80 -7.94
CA GLN A 58 11.03 -16.33 -8.84
C GLN A 58 9.80 -15.43 -8.98
N THR A 59 9.58 -14.46 -8.10
CA THR A 59 8.36 -13.63 -8.07
C THR A 59 8.51 -12.29 -8.78
N MET A 60 9.74 -11.86 -9.09
CA MET A 60 10.03 -10.51 -9.56
C MET A 60 10.45 -10.37 -11.04
N VAL A 61 10.44 -11.44 -11.81
CA VAL A 61 11.11 -11.46 -13.14
C VAL A 61 10.47 -10.54 -14.20
N SER A 62 9.28 -10.02 -14.00
CA SER A 62 8.67 -9.14 -15.02
C SER A 62 8.06 -7.81 -14.55
N GLN A 63 7.78 -7.65 -13.26
CA GLN A 63 6.95 -6.54 -12.81
C GLN A 63 7.58 -5.65 -11.72
N GLY A 64 8.63 -6.11 -11.05
CA GLY A 64 9.33 -5.35 -10.04
C GLY A 64 10.52 -4.51 -10.53
N GLN A 65 10.87 -4.59 -11.81
CA GLN A 65 12.07 -3.96 -12.35
C GLN A 65 12.06 -2.44 -12.17
N VAL A 66 10.94 -1.78 -12.46
CA VAL A 66 10.81 -0.32 -12.34
C VAL A 66 10.91 0.15 -10.88
N ALA A 67 10.25 -0.56 -9.98
CA ALA A 67 10.34 -0.26 -8.55
C ALA A 67 11.75 -0.51 -7.98
N LEU A 68 12.43 -1.55 -8.46
CA LEU A 68 13.81 -1.82 -8.10
C LEU A 68 14.75 -0.73 -8.62
N ASP A 69 14.58 -0.30 -9.85
CA ASP A 69 15.40 0.76 -10.46
C ASP A 69 15.24 2.08 -9.68
N ASP A 70 14.03 2.43 -9.21
CA ASP A 70 13.79 3.60 -8.37
C ASP A 70 14.42 3.44 -6.97
N ILE A 71 14.31 2.26 -6.36
CA ILE A 71 14.99 1.94 -5.09
C ILE A 71 16.50 2.06 -5.24
N TYR A 72 17.07 1.55 -6.33
CA TYR A 72 18.50 1.63 -6.58
C TYR A 72 18.96 3.06 -6.90
N ALA A 73 18.15 3.83 -7.63
CA ALA A 73 18.43 5.23 -7.90
C ALA A 73 18.41 6.09 -6.62
N LYS A 74 17.62 5.71 -5.63
CA LYS A 74 17.50 6.37 -4.33
C LYS A 74 18.24 5.64 -3.20
N ALA A 75 19.19 4.75 -3.54
CA ALA A 75 19.88 3.86 -2.59
C ALA A 75 20.45 4.57 -1.36
N THR A 76 21.02 5.77 -1.55
CA THR A 76 21.55 6.60 -0.45
C THR A 76 20.51 6.92 0.64
N GLY A 77 19.22 6.98 0.29
CA GLY A 77 18.14 7.23 1.25
C GLY A 77 17.85 6.04 2.16
N PHE A 78 18.33 4.85 1.82
CA PHE A 78 18.17 3.62 2.61
C PHE A 78 19.43 3.25 3.40
N VAL A 79 20.51 3.98 3.22
CA VAL A 79 21.77 3.79 3.94
C VAL A 79 21.72 4.57 5.25
N ARG A 80 21.96 3.87 6.37
CA ARG A 80 22.02 4.48 7.71
C ARG A 80 23.43 4.96 8.02
N ASN A 81 24.42 4.16 7.67
CA ASN A 81 25.84 4.48 7.90
C ASN A 81 26.73 3.81 6.87
N THR A 82 27.79 4.49 6.46
CA THR A 82 28.82 3.98 5.57
C THR A 82 30.19 4.11 6.22
N ASN A 83 30.87 2.99 6.41
CA ASN A 83 32.24 2.94 6.92
C ASN A 83 33.19 2.46 5.83
N ILE A 84 34.08 3.34 5.36
CA ILE A 84 35.08 3.01 4.33
C ILE A 84 36.17 2.18 4.96
N ILE A 85 36.39 0.97 4.44
CA ILE A 85 37.42 0.03 4.88
C ILE A 85 38.73 0.32 4.14
N SER A 86 38.65 0.52 2.82
CA SER A 86 39.79 0.89 1.98
C SER A 86 39.30 1.64 0.74
N GLU A 87 40.13 2.52 0.22
CA GLU A 87 39.88 3.23 -1.02
C GLU A 87 41.16 3.44 -1.81
N GLY A 88 41.07 3.57 -3.11
CA GLY A 88 42.23 3.76 -3.96
C GLY A 88 41.90 4.15 -5.40
N THR A 89 42.90 4.72 -6.07
CA THR A 89 42.81 5.05 -7.49
C THR A 89 43.36 3.91 -8.34
N THR A 90 42.67 3.56 -9.39
CA THR A 90 43.11 2.58 -10.41
C THR A 90 43.37 3.31 -11.73
N LEU A 91 43.95 2.60 -12.72
CA LEU A 91 44.20 3.20 -14.05
C LEU A 91 42.88 3.67 -14.72
N ASP A 92 41.74 3.04 -14.39
CA ASP A 92 40.45 3.27 -15.05
C ASP A 92 39.44 4.00 -14.14
N GLY A 93 39.82 4.45 -12.92
CA GLY A 93 38.92 5.15 -12.02
C GLY A 93 39.26 5.00 -10.54
N TYR A 94 38.28 5.11 -9.69
CA TYR A 94 38.37 5.07 -8.24
C TYR A 94 37.60 3.86 -7.68
N THR A 95 38.16 3.19 -6.68
CA THR A 95 37.52 2.07 -6.00
C THR A 95 37.34 2.37 -4.52
N VAL A 96 36.21 1.98 -3.96
CA VAL A 96 35.91 2.06 -2.54
C VAL A 96 35.43 0.72 -2.05
N LYS A 97 36.06 0.17 -1.02
CA LYS A 97 35.52 -0.94 -0.25
C LYS A 97 34.91 -0.40 1.03
N ALA A 98 33.62 -0.61 1.21
CA ALA A 98 32.90 -0.07 2.35
C ALA A 98 32.04 -1.13 3.04
N SER A 99 31.90 -0.98 4.35
CA SER A 99 30.91 -1.66 5.18
C SER A 99 29.72 -0.70 5.34
N ILE A 100 28.56 -1.11 4.80
CA ILE A 100 27.39 -0.26 4.68
C ILE A 100 26.24 -0.87 5.50
N ASP A 101 25.69 -0.06 6.39
CA ASP A 101 24.52 -0.38 7.20
C ASP A 101 23.26 0.06 6.45
N VAL A 102 22.54 -0.90 5.89
CA VAL A 102 21.27 -0.67 5.20
C VAL A 102 20.13 -0.75 6.21
N ASN A 103 19.29 0.27 6.21
CA ASN A 103 18.14 0.35 7.11
C ASN A 103 17.06 -0.67 6.73
N THR A 104 17.00 -1.75 7.50
CA THR A 104 16.04 -2.85 7.32
C THR A 104 14.99 -2.91 8.43
N ASP A 105 14.85 -1.87 9.22
CA ASP A 105 13.80 -1.81 10.23
C ASP A 105 12.43 -1.99 9.56
N GLY A 106 11.53 -2.73 10.21
CA GLY A 106 10.20 -3.00 9.67
C GLY A 106 9.37 -1.74 9.34
N ASN A 107 9.77 -0.59 9.90
CA ASN A 107 9.21 0.73 9.60
C ASN A 107 10.05 1.52 8.58
N SER A 108 11.15 0.96 8.03
CA SER A 108 11.93 1.65 7.02
C SER A 108 11.15 1.81 5.72
N ALA A 109 11.35 2.92 5.02
CA ALA A 109 10.70 3.16 3.74
C ALA A 109 10.98 2.02 2.74
N LEU A 110 12.23 1.50 2.73
CA LEU A 110 12.65 0.38 1.89
C LEU A 110 11.82 -0.89 2.18
N ILE A 111 11.78 -1.34 3.43
CA ILE A 111 11.07 -2.57 3.80
C ILE A 111 9.56 -2.42 3.58
N SER A 112 8.99 -1.26 3.92
CA SER A 112 7.57 -0.99 3.67
C SER A 112 7.23 -1.04 2.19
N GLN A 113 8.07 -0.46 1.33
CA GLN A 113 7.88 -0.42 -0.12
C GLN A 113 8.01 -1.81 -0.76
N LEU A 114 9.09 -2.54 -0.43
CA LEU A 114 9.30 -3.92 -0.89
C LEU A 114 8.20 -4.87 -0.43
N THR A 115 7.78 -4.73 0.81
CA THR A 115 6.70 -5.55 1.39
C THR A 115 5.36 -5.24 0.73
N ALA A 116 5.05 -3.98 0.46
CA ALA A 116 3.82 -3.58 -0.22
C ALA A 116 3.77 -4.18 -1.64
N ILE A 117 4.82 -4.01 -2.44
CA ILE A 117 4.90 -4.55 -3.81
C ILE A 117 4.76 -6.08 -3.79
N ARG A 118 5.53 -6.78 -2.95
CA ARG A 118 5.52 -8.24 -2.88
C ARG A 118 4.17 -8.81 -2.44
N ARG A 119 3.58 -8.25 -1.38
CA ARG A 119 2.35 -8.80 -0.79
C ARG A 119 1.11 -8.48 -1.58
N LEU A 120 1.07 -7.32 -2.21
CA LEU A 120 -0.05 -6.93 -3.06
C LEU A 120 0.02 -7.58 -4.45
N ASN A 121 1.14 -8.26 -4.79
CA ASN A 121 1.35 -8.96 -6.06
C ASN A 121 1.12 -8.07 -7.28
N ASP A 122 1.63 -6.82 -7.21
CA ASP A 122 1.49 -5.77 -8.23
C ASP A 122 0.04 -5.61 -8.71
N PRO A 123 -0.85 -5.12 -7.82
CA PRO A 123 -2.27 -5.10 -8.07
C PRO A 123 -2.63 -4.07 -9.17
N ARG A 124 -3.72 -4.33 -9.86
CA ARG A 124 -4.33 -3.37 -10.77
C ARG A 124 -5.14 -2.36 -9.95
N ILE A 125 -4.70 -1.10 -9.95
CA ILE A 125 -5.29 -0.03 -9.15
C ILE A 125 -5.98 0.97 -10.07
N ALA A 126 -7.25 1.27 -9.80
CA ALA A 126 -7.96 2.37 -10.42
C ALA A 126 -8.20 3.51 -9.41
N VAL A 127 -8.13 4.73 -9.87
CA VAL A 127 -8.40 5.93 -9.07
C VAL A 127 -9.57 6.69 -9.67
N VAL A 128 -10.56 6.97 -8.83
CA VAL A 128 -11.70 7.81 -9.18
C VAL A 128 -11.90 8.84 -8.08
N VAL A 129 -11.90 10.09 -8.44
CA VAL A 129 -12.22 11.20 -7.54
C VAL A 129 -13.39 11.99 -8.10
N LEU A 130 -14.43 12.17 -7.29
CA LEU A 130 -15.65 12.86 -7.68
C LEU A 130 -15.71 14.25 -7.03
N ASN A 131 -16.02 15.26 -7.84
CA ASN A 131 -16.32 16.62 -7.40
C ASN A 131 -17.69 17.02 -7.93
N HIS A 132 -18.67 17.20 -7.05
CA HIS A 132 -20.06 17.50 -7.42
C HIS A 132 -20.64 16.57 -8.51
N GLY A 133 -20.34 15.25 -8.41
CA GLY A 133 -20.80 14.24 -9.36
C GLY A 133 -20.05 14.22 -10.70
N GLN A 134 -18.95 14.95 -10.82
CA GLN A 134 -18.05 14.94 -11.96
C GLN A 134 -16.66 14.42 -11.56
N ARG A 135 -15.85 14.03 -12.53
CA ARG A 135 -14.47 13.57 -12.26
C ARG A 135 -13.56 14.75 -11.91
N ASP A 136 -12.73 14.58 -10.89
CA ASP A 136 -11.65 15.50 -10.54
C ASP A 136 -10.32 14.97 -11.10
N GLU A 137 -10.07 15.26 -12.36
CA GLU A 137 -8.89 14.79 -13.08
C GLU A 137 -7.57 15.28 -12.46
N ILE A 138 -7.56 16.41 -11.76
CA ILE A 138 -6.36 16.95 -11.12
C ILE A 138 -5.94 16.03 -9.98
N SER A 139 -6.88 15.66 -9.11
CA SER A 139 -6.62 14.76 -8.00
C SER A 139 -6.31 13.34 -8.47
N GLU A 140 -7.02 12.84 -9.48
CA GLU A 140 -6.77 11.53 -10.06
C GLU A 140 -5.36 11.42 -10.65
N THR A 141 -4.93 12.43 -11.43
CA THR A 141 -3.60 12.46 -12.05
C THR A 141 -2.51 12.45 -10.99
N ALA A 142 -2.61 13.28 -9.95
CA ALA A 142 -1.61 13.35 -8.88
C ALA A 142 -1.51 12.03 -8.08
N ILE A 143 -2.64 11.37 -7.82
CA ILE A 143 -2.65 10.07 -7.14
C ILE A 143 -2.08 8.98 -8.04
N ASN A 144 -2.44 8.96 -9.34
CA ASN A 144 -1.90 8.01 -10.30
C ASN A 144 -0.38 8.14 -10.44
N GLU A 145 0.13 9.38 -10.59
CA GLU A 145 1.55 9.67 -10.65
C GLU A 145 2.27 9.11 -9.40
N ARG A 146 1.71 9.35 -8.20
CA ARG A 146 2.31 8.85 -6.96
C ARG A 146 2.31 7.33 -6.86
N LEU A 147 1.26 6.65 -7.31
CA LEU A 147 1.21 5.19 -7.36
C LEU A 147 2.25 4.62 -8.33
N ILE A 148 2.45 5.25 -9.49
CA ILE A 148 3.49 4.89 -10.45
C ILE A 148 4.88 5.09 -9.83
N ASP A 149 5.11 6.21 -9.15
CA ASP A 149 6.36 6.50 -8.45
C ASP A 149 6.66 5.51 -7.31
N MET A 150 5.62 4.94 -6.71
CA MET A 150 5.77 3.85 -5.72
C MET A 150 6.19 2.52 -6.37
N GLY A 151 6.11 2.41 -7.70
CA GLY A 151 6.47 1.22 -8.46
C GLY A 151 5.31 0.28 -8.77
N PHE A 152 4.05 0.70 -8.63
CA PHE A 152 2.92 -0.07 -9.14
C PHE A 152 2.88 0.02 -10.67
N SER A 153 2.99 -1.15 -11.33
CA SER A 153 3.05 -1.21 -12.81
C SER A 153 1.68 -1.14 -13.46
N HIS A 154 0.62 -1.44 -12.71
CA HIS A 154 -0.73 -1.58 -13.24
C HIS A 154 -1.70 -0.53 -12.67
N VAL A 155 -1.33 0.75 -12.81
CA VAL A 155 -2.28 1.86 -12.56
C VAL A 155 -3.19 1.98 -13.78
N VAL A 156 -4.48 1.69 -13.58
CA VAL A 156 -5.47 1.58 -14.64
C VAL A 156 -6.17 2.93 -14.84
N ASP A 157 -6.25 3.41 -16.07
CA ASP A 157 -7.08 4.56 -16.39
C ASP A 157 -8.56 4.19 -16.21
N ALA A 158 -9.19 4.79 -15.19
CA ALA A 158 -10.58 4.55 -14.87
C ALA A 158 -11.55 4.97 -16.00
N ASN A 159 -11.14 5.84 -16.92
CA ASN A 159 -11.91 6.21 -18.08
C ASN A 159 -12.00 5.09 -19.12
N LEU A 160 -11.06 4.15 -19.11
CA LEU A 160 -11.06 2.97 -20.01
C LEU A 160 -11.85 1.80 -19.42
N VAL A 161 -12.26 1.87 -18.13
CA VAL A 161 -13.05 0.85 -17.47
C VAL A 161 -14.52 1.25 -17.49
N ALA A 162 -15.32 0.63 -18.35
CA ALA A 162 -16.71 1.02 -18.59
C ALA A 162 -17.56 1.16 -17.32
N SER A 163 -17.36 0.29 -16.33
CA SER A 163 -18.08 0.34 -15.06
C SER A 163 -17.66 1.50 -14.15
N LEU A 164 -16.47 2.06 -14.33
CA LEU A 164 -15.96 3.19 -13.56
C LEU A 164 -16.27 4.55 -14.24
N GLN A 165 -16.96 4.55 -15.38
CA GLN A 165 -17.37 5.78 -16.06
C GLN A 165 -18.64 6.40 -15.48
N ASP A 166 -19.51 5.60 -14.84
CA ASP A 166 -20.75 6.10 -14.23
C ASP A 166 -20.48 6.73 -12.86
N ALA A 167 -20.27 8.05 -12.87
CA ALA A 167 -20.02 8.83 -11.67
C ALA A 167 -21.19 8.75 -10.65
N ARG A 168 -22.45 8.58 -11.10
CA ARG A 168 -23.60 8.48 -10.21
C ARG A 168 -23.58 7.14 -9.48
N LEU A 169 -23.29 6.05 -10.19
CA LEU A 169 -23.15 4.72 -9.59
C LEU A 169 -22.03 4.71 -8.55
N LEU A 170 -20.88 5.32 -8.88
CA LEU A 170 -19.75 5.41 -7.95
C LEU A 170 -20.07 6.30 -6.74
N GLU A 171 -20.84 7.36 -6.91
CA GLU A 171 -21.31 8.15 -5.78
C GLU A 171 -22.26 7.36 -4.87
N HIS A 172 -23.13 6.52 -5.41
CA HIS A 172 -23.96 5.59 -4.63
C HIS A 172 -23.12 4.56 -3.86
N VAL A 173 -22.08 4.00 -4.49
CA VAL A 173 -21.11 3.11 -3.84
C VAL A 173 -20.39 3.83 -2.72
N TYR A 174 -19.92 5.06 -2.97
CA TYR A 174 -19.24 5.86 -1.97
C TYR A 174 -20.10 6.10 -0.73
N ASN A 175 -21.39 6.41 -0.93
CA ASN A 175 -22.34 6.68 0.14
C ASN A 175 -22.91 5.40 0.80
N GLY A 176 -22.50 4.20 0.35
CA GLY A 176 -22.96 2.92 0.90
C GLY A 176 -24.37 2.49 0.46
N GLY A 177 -24.94 3.16 -0.53
CA GLY A 177 -26.27 2.83 -1.07
C GLY A 177 -26.26 1.66 -2.04
N THR A 178 -25.09 1.23 -2.51
CA THR A 178 -24.90 0.16 -3.48
C THR A 178 -23.59 -0.54 -3.24
N SER A 179 -23.57 -1.88 -3.37
CA SER A 179 -22.34 -2.67 -3.25
C SER A 179 -21.39 -2.41 -4.41
N ILE A 180 -20.08 -2.42 -4.15
CA ILE A 180 -19.06 -2.36 -5.19
C ILE A 180 -19.22 -3.51 -6.21
N HIS A 181 -19.75 -4.66 -5.80
CA HIS A 181 -20.01 -5.81 -6.69
C HIS A 181 -21.02 -5.50 -7.79
N SER A 182 -21.93 -4.53 -7.59
CA SER A 182 -22.86 -4.09 -8.65
C SER A 182 -22.20 -3.23 -9.73
N VAL A 183 -20.98 -2.73 -9.45
CA VAL A 183 -20.13 -2.03 -10.45
C VAL A 183 -19.50 -3.03 -11.43
N GLY A 184 -19.58 -4.33 -11.13
CA GLY A 184 -19.16 -5.42 -12.02
C GLY A 184 -17.83 -6.06 -11.61
N SER A 185 -17.87 -7.39 -11.47
CA SER A 185 -16.75 -8.21 -10.96
C SER A 185 -15.66 -8.53 -11.98
N ASN A 186 -15.73 -8.07 -13.22
CA ASN A 186 -14.95 -8.65 -14.33
C ASN A 186 -13.91 -7.74 -14.97
N PHE A 187 -13.52 -6.63 -14.34
CA PHE A 187 -12.70 -5.62 -15.04
C PHE A 187 -11.21 -5.63 -14.73
N GLY A 188 -10.75 -6.64 -13.98
CA GLY A 188 -9.33 -6.78 -13.69
C GLY A 188 -8.76 -5.59 -12.91
N VAL A 189 -9.54 -5.02 -11.98
CA VAL A 189 -9.11 -4.04 -10.99
C VAL A 189 -9.13 -4.72 -9.63
N ASP A 190 -8.02 -4.68 -8.91
CA ASP A 190 -7.89 -5.27 -7.57
C ASP A 190 -8.24 -4.27 -6.48
N PHE A 191 -7.85 -3.00 -6.67
CA PHE A 191 -8.16 -1.90 -5.74
C PHE A 191 -8.75 -0.70 -6.45
N LEU A 192 -9.77 -0.12 -5.85
CA LEU A 192 -10.34 1.16 -6.24
C LEU A 192 -10.06 2.21 -5.16
N VAL A 193 -9.35 3.27 -5.52
CA VAL A 193 -9.27 4.49 -4.71
C VAL A 193 -10.45 5.37 -5.12
N LEU A 194 -11.47 5.45 -4.27
CA LEU A 194 -12.67 6.22 -4.54
C LEU A 194 -12.73 7.43 -3.60
N GLY A 195 -12.51 8.62 -4.17
CA GLY A 195 -12.49 9.89 -3.46
C GLY A 195 -13.71 10.76 -3.78
N LYS A 196 -14.04 11.65 -2.85
CA LYS A 196 -15.00 12.73 -3.04
C LYS A 196 -14.37 14.03 -2.58
N THR A 197 -14.32 15.03 -3.48
CA THR A 197 -13.85 16.38 -3.19
C THR A 197 -15.01 17.34 -3.07
N SER A 198 -14.83 18.40 -2.27
CA SER A 198 -15.68 19.58 -2.24
C SER A 198 -14.81 20.81 -2.21
N THR A 199 -15.27 21.87 -2.83
CA THR A 199 -14.58 23.16 -2.88
C THR A 199 -15.50 24.27 -2.41
N ASP A 200 -14.93 25.24 -1.72
CA ASP A 200 -15.59 26.48 -1.30
C ASP A 200 -14.61 27.64 -1.46
N SER A 201 -15.15 28.84 -1.65
CA SER A 201 -14.33 30.05 -1.77
C SER A 201 -14.95 31.24 -1.14
N ARG A 202 -14.11 32.06 -0.51
CA ARG A 202 -14.53 33.29 0.14
C ARG A 202 -13.60 34.44 -0.23
N GLN A 203 -14.17 35.56 -0.55
CA GLN A 203 -13.42 36.81 -0.78
C GLN A 203 -12.75 37.28 0.50
N ILE A 204 -11.49 37.68 0.41
CA ILE A 204 -10.72 38.16 1.56
C ILE A 204 -11.08 39.64 1.80
N GLU A 205 -11.54 39.93 2.99
CA GLU A 205 -11.83 41.25 3.48
C GLU A 205 -10.71 41.77 4.37
N ILE A 206 -10.39 43.04 4.26
CA ILE A 206 -9.44 43.71 5.14
C ILE A 206 -10.12 44.82 5.91
N PRO A 207 -9.70 45.11 7.15
CA PRO A 207 -10.21 46.27 7.89
C PRO A 207 -9.98 47.57 7.13
N ASP A 208 -10.98 48.42 7.12
CA ASP A 208 -10.92 49.76 6.56
C ASP A 208 -10.64 50.77 7.67
N PHE A 209 -10.07 51.93 7.31
CA PHE A 209 -9.73 53.00 8.26
C PHE A 209 -10.95 53.64 8.93
N GLN A 210 -12.18 53.39 8.44
CA GLN A 210 -13.44 53.90 8.99
C GLN A 210 -14.14 52.91 9.92
N GLY A 211 -13.48 51.80 10.29
CA GLY A 211 -14.01 50.80 11.21
C GLY A 211 -14.90 49.72 10.55
N GLY A 212 -14.93 49.69 9.21
CA GLY A 212 -15.60 48.67 8.42
C GLY A 212 -14.61 47.65 7.83
N TYR A 213 -15.11 46.86 6.87
CA TYR A 213 -14.31 45.90 6.08
C TYR A 213 -14.41 46.27 4.60
N LYS A 214 -13.30 46.16 3.90
CA LYS A 214 -13.20 46.35 2.45
C LYS A 214 -12.81 45.06 1.78
N ASN A 215 -13.57 44.69 0.76
CA ASN A 215 -13.23 43.53 -0.08
C ASN A 215 -11.93 43.77 -0.83
N THR A 216 -11.05 42.82 -0.77
CA THR A 216 -9.86 42.76 -1.63
C THR A 216 -10.19 42.11 -2.96
N ARG A 217 -9.23 42.12 -3.90
CA ARG A 217 -9.33 41.32 -5.13
C ARG A 217 -8.97 39.86 -4.91
N LEU A 218 -8.47 39.52 -3.71
CA LEU A 218 -8.01 38.18 -3.37
C LEU A 218 -9.17 37.32 -2.85
N THR A 219 -9.18 36.09 -3.26
CA THR A 219 -10.14 35.08 -2.80
C THR A 219 -9.35 33.93 -2.17
N SER A 220 -9.82 33.46 -1.03
CA SER A 220 -9.35 32.22 -0.41
C SER A 220 -10.23 31.08 -0.90
N GLY A 221 -9.65 30.09 -1.58
CA GLY A 221 -10.29 28.83 -1.91
C GLY A 221 -9.94 27.77 -0.85
N LYS A 222 -10.89 26.94 -0.50
CA LYS A 222 -10.72 25.74 0.33
C LYS A 222 -11.13 24.52 -0.49
N ALA A 223 -10.37 23.45 -0.37
CA ALA A 223 -10.72 22.15 -0.93
C ALA A 223 -10.57 21.08 0.15
N GLU A 224 -11.51 20.16 0.19
CA GLU A 224 -11.54 19.03 1.12
C GLU A 224 -11.74 17.76 0.30
N MET A 225 -11.05 16.66 0.69
CA MET A 225 -11.26 15.34 0.10
C MET A 225 -11.41 14.30 1.20
N THR A 226 -12.38 13.44 1.03
CA THR A 226 -12.47 12.16 1.75
C THR A 226 -12.39 11.03 0.75
N ALA A 227 -11.66 9.96 1.09
CA ALA A 227 -11.47 8.84 0.18
C ALA A 227 -11.48 7.51 0.91
N LYS A 228 -11.85 6.46 0.16
CA LYS A 228 -11.84 5.05 0.56
C LYS A 228 -10.96 4.29 -0.42
N ILE A 229 -10.15 3.39 0.09
CA ILE A 229 -9.45 2.38 -0.73
C ILE A 229 -10.23 1.09 -0.54
N ILE A 230 -10.82 0.60 -1.61
CA ILE A 230 -11.73 -0.54 -1.61
C ILE A 230 -11.06 -1.68 -2.36
N ARG A 231 -11.01 -2.85 -1.76
CA ARG A 231 -10.65 -4.08 -2.47
C ARG A 231 -11.84 -4.47 -3.35
N PHE A 232 -11.60 -4.55 -4.65
CA PHE A 232 -12.71 -4.62 -5.61
C PHE A 232 -13.44 -5.96 -5.60
N ASP A 233 -12.72 -7.05 -5.35
CA ASP A 233 -13.25 -8.41 -5.36
C ASP A 233 -14.06 -8.76 -4.11
N THR A 234 -13.69 -8.23 -2.93
CA THR A 234 -14.40 -8.50 -1.65
C THR A 234 -15.29 -7.35 -1.21
N GLY A 235 -15.09 -6.15 -1.74
CA GLY A 235 -15.78 -4.94 -1.29
C GLY A 235 -15.25 -4.36 0.02
N ASP A 236 -14.17 -4.93 0.58
CA ASP A 236 -13.60 -4.46 1.84
C ASP A 236 -12.96 -3.08 1.72
N ILE A 237 -13.23 -2.23 2.69
CA ILE A 237 -12.53 -0.96 2.83
C ILE A 237 -11.21 -1.22 3.55
N VAL A 238 -10.10 -1.21 2.81
CA VAL A 238 -8.76 -1.47 3.35
C VAL A 238 -8.05 -0.20 3.82
N GLY A 239 -8.58 0.96 3.49
CA GLY A 239 -8.06 2.24 3.96
C GLY A 239 -9.04 3.39 3.74
N THR A 240 -8.97 4.37 4.63
CA THR A 240 -9.69 5.64 4.48
C THR A 240 -8.79 6.80 4.86
N PHE A 241 -9.02 7.94 4.28
CA PHE A 241 -8.35 9.17 4.68
C PHE A 241 -9.20 10.41 4.39
N ALA A 242 -8.86 11.51 5.06
CA ALA A 242 -9.37 12.84 4.78
C ALA A 242 -8.20 13.81 4.72
N VAL A 243 -8.26 14.77 3.80
CA VAL A 243 -7.27 15.84 3.63
C VAL A 243 -7.98 17.14 3.29
N GLU A 244 -7.37 18.25 3.64
CA GLU A 244 -7.84 19.59 3.31
C GLU A 244 -6.68 20.49 2.88
N ALA A 245 -6.94 21.39 1.96
CA ALA A 245 -5.97 22.37 1.51
C ALA A 245 -6.64 23.70 1.18
N SER A 246 -5.86 24.78 1.16
CA SER A 246 -6.32 26.10 0.78
C SER A 246 -5.40 26.73 -0.24
N GLY A 247 -5.94 27.67 -1.00
CA GLY A 247 -5.20 28.47 -1.96
C GLY A 247 -5.74 29.90 -2.01
N ILE A 248 -4.85 30.86 -2.21
CA ILE A 248 -5.25 32.28 -2.35
C ILE A 248 -4.87 32.73 -3.76
N GLU A 249 -5.85 33.25 -4.48
CA GLU A 249 -5.68 33.78 -5.84
C GLU A 249 -6.66 34.94 -6.12
N ASN A 250 -6.46 35.59 -7.26
CA ASN A 250 -7.37 36.63 -7.73
C ASN A 250 -8.55 35.96 -8.47
N GLY A 251 -9.67 35.82 -7.78
CA GLY A 251 -10.89 35.18 -8.27
C GLY A 251 -11.14 33.79 -7.74
N SER A 252 -12.42 33.44 -7.52
CA SER A 252 -12.84 32.18 -6.86
C SER A 252 -12.36 30.94 -7.58
N GLY A 253 -12.58 30.81 -8.88
CA GLY A 253 -12.20 29.63 -9.65
C GLY A 253 -10.69 29.37 -9.69
N TYR A 254 -9.84 30.41 -9.61
CA TYR A 254 -8.38 30.24 -9.53
C TYR A 254 -7.96 29.85 -8.13
N ALA A 255 -8.57 30.42 -7.09
CA ALA A 255 -8.30 30.07 -5.70
C ALA A 255 -8.69 28.61 -5.40
N GLU A 256 -9.86 28.18 -5.88
CA GLU A 256 -10.29 26.77 -5.77
C GLU A 256 -9.36 25.80 -6.49
N LYS A 257 -8.98 26.11 -7.76
CA LYS A 257 -8.00 25.27 -8.49
C LYS A 257 -6.67 25.16 -7.78
N LYS A 258 -6.19 26.23 -7.15
CA LYS A 258 -4.96 26.22 -6.37
C LYS A 258 -5.09 25.33 -5.14
N ALA A 259 -6.25 25.44 -4.44
CA ALA A 259 -6.56 24.58 -3.31
C ALA A 259 -6.63 23.10 -3.72
N VAL A 260 -7.31 22.76 -4.85
CA VAL A 260 -7.39 21.40 -5.37
C VAL A 260 -6.02 20.83 -5.74
N LYS A 261 -5.14 21.64 -6.36
CA LYS A 261 -3.77 21.17 -6.65
C LYS A 261 -2.97 20.85 -5.38
N ALA A 262 -3.07 21.69 -4.36
CA ALA A 262 -2.41 21.43 -3.08
C ALA A 262 -3.04 20.21 -2.37
N LEU A 263 -4.36 20.05 -2.45
CA LEU A 263 -5.09 18.90 -1.93
C LEU A 263 -4.66 17.60 -2.61
N ALA A 264 -4.50 17.60 -3.93
CA ALA A 264 -4.12 16.44 -4.72
C ALA A 264 -2.77 15.85 -4.29
N VAL A 265 -1.79 16.72 -3.99
CA VAL A 265 -0.48 16.28 -3.47
C VAL A 265 -0.64 15.58 -2.12
N GLN A 266 -1.39 16.18 -1.19
CA GLN A 266 -1.63 15.58 0.12
C GLN A 266 -2.41 14.25 0.02
N ALA A 267 -3.40 14.19 -0.88
CA ALA A 267 -4.17 12.97 -1.13
C ALA A 267 -3.26 11.84 -1.66
N ALA A 268 -2.37 12.17 -2.60
CA ALA A 268 -1.40 11.23 -3.15
C ALA A 268 -0.46 10.66 -2.07
N GLU A 269 0.06 11.52 -1.17
CA GLU A 269 0.86 11.09 -0.02
C GLU A 269 0.07 10.16 0.93
N LYS A 270 -1.23 10.46 1.15
CA LYS A 270 -2.08 9.61 1.98
C LYS A 270 -2.38 8.27 1.35
N VAL A 271 -2.60 8.22 0.04
CA VAL A 271 -2.75 6.95 -0.70
C VAL A 271 -1.49 6.10 -0.57
N GLU A 272 -0.31 6.69 -0.76
CA GLU A 272 0.97 6.01 -0.53
C GLU A 272 1.06 5.43 0.88
N GLU A 273 0.79 6.25 1.92
CA GLU A 273 0.82 5.80 3.32
C GLU A 273 -0.10 4.59 3.55
N LYS A 274 -1.31 4.63 2.97
CA LYS A 274 -2.29 3.55 3.13
C LYS A 274 -1.87 2.28 2.40
N PHE A 275 -1.39 2.37 1.15
CA PHE A 275 -0.92 1.18 0.44
C PHE A 275 0.29 0.53 1.11
N LYS A 276 1.22 1.32 1.66
CA LYS A 276 2.31 0.79 2.49
C LYS A 276 1.79 0.00 3.70
N LYS A 277 0.75 0.52 4.37
CA LYS A 277 0.12 -0.18 5.52
C LYS A 277 -0.62 -1.45 5.09
N VAL A 278 -1.36 -1.40 3.98
CA VAL A 278 -2.06 -2.59 3.44
C VAL A 278 -1.05 -3.67 3.07
N GLY A 279 0.03 -3.31 2.39
CA GLY A 279 1.11 -4.23 2.06
C GLY A 279 1.89 -4.75 3.27
N ALA A 280 1.98 -3.96 4.36
CA ALA A 280 2.65 -4.37 5.60
C ALA A 280 1.85 -5.39 6.42
N ASN A 281 0.54 -5.49 6.24
CA ASN A 281 -0.27 -6.48 6.95
C ASN A 281 0.14 -7.91 6.59
N VAL A 282 0.52 -8.67 7.61
CA VAL A 282 0.99 -10.07 7.46
C VAL A 282 -0.15 -10.99 7.01
N ASN A 283 -1.36 -10.70 7.45
CA ASN A 283 -2.54 -11.49 7.13
C ASN A 283 -3.35 -10.78 6.04
N THR A 284 -3.46 -11.43 4.89
CA THR A 284 -4.39 -11.03 3.84
C THR A 284 -5.66 -11.84 3.99
N SER A 285 -6.81 -11.20 3.85
CA SER A 285 -8.08 -11.90 3.74
C SER A 285 -8.18 -12.47 2.33
N VAL A 286 -8.40 -13.79 2.24
CA VAL A 286 -8.71 -14.48 0.99
C VAL A 286 -10.15 -14.98 1.09
N GLN A 287 -10.99 -14.57 0.14
CA GLN A 287 -12.36 -15.00 0.05
C GLN A 287 -12.45 -16.31 -0.75
N VAL A 288 -13.25 -17.26 -0.27
CA VAL A 288 -13.51 -18.51 -0.99
C VAL A 288 -15.01 -18.65 -1.19
N ILE A 289 -15.45 -18.54 -2.44
CA ILE A 289 -16.82 -18.76 -2.83
C ILE A 289 -17.00 -20.25 -3.13
N VAL A 290 -17.76 -20.93 -2.29
CA VAL A 290 -18.04 -22.37 -2.44
C VAL A 290 -19.42 -22.54 -3.06
N LYS A 291 -19.46 -23.12 -4.25
CA LYS A 291 -20.72 -23.56 -4.89
C LYS A 291 -21.01 -24.99 -4.42
N ALA A 292 -21.98 -25.16 -3.53
CA ALA A 292 -22.38 -26.44 -2.94
C ALA A 292 -23.84 -26.40 -2.56
N TRP A 293 -24.55 -27.51 -2.80
CA TRP A 293 -25.98 -27.68 -2.46
C TRP A 293 -26.22 -28.15 -1.02
N ASP A 294 -25.14 -28.61 -0.35
CA ASP A 294 -25.17 -29.17 0.99
C ASP A 294 -24.18 -28.46 1.89
N TYR A 295 -24.62 -28.05 3.09
CA TYR A 295 -23.79 -27.40 4.09
C TYR A 295 -22.61 -28.27 4.53
N GLN A 296 -22.77 -29.62 4.54
CA GLN A 296 -21.66 -30.52 4.87
C GLN A 296 -20.48 -30.34 3.90
N ARG A 297 -20.77 -30.11 2.61
CA ARG A 297 -19.75 -29.85 1.61
C ARG A 297 -19.03 -28.54 1.85
N VAL A 298 -19.71 -27.52 2.38
CA VAL A 298 -19.10 -26.25 2.78
C VAL A 298 -18.12 -26.48 3.95
N GLU A 299 -18.52 -27.28 4.94
CA GLU A 299 -17.63 -27.66 6.05
C GLU A 299 -16.44 -28.51 5.58
N ASP A 300 -16.61 -29.41 4.61
CA ASP A 300 -15.50 -30.18 4.02
C ASP A 300 -14.46 -29.24 3.36
N VAL A 301 -14.93 -28.21 2.63
CA VAL A 301 -14.06 -27.17 2.06
C VAL A 301 -13.37 -26.35 3.15
N ALA A 302 -14.11 -25.96 4.19
CA ALA A 302 -13.54 -25.23 5.31
C ALA A 302 -12.46 -26.04 6.05
N ALA A 303 -12.69 -27.35 6.23
CA ALA A 303 -11.70 -28.26 6.80
C ALA A 303 -10.46 -28.41 5.91
N ALA A 304 -10.65 -28.53 4.59
CA ALA A 304 -9.57 -28.56 3.63
C ALA A 304 -8.72 -27.29 3.67
N LEU A 305 -9.36 -26.11 3.75
CA LEU A 305 -8.69 -24.83 3.87
C LEU A 305 -7.89 -24.71 5.18
N ARG A 306 -8.44 -25.15 6.32
CA ARG A 306 -7.71 -25.17 7.60
C ARG A 306 -6.45 -26.02 7.55
N GLY A 307 -6.40 -27.02 6.66
CA GLY A 307 -5.22 -27.85 6.41
C GLY A 307 -4.17 -27.24 5.50
N VAL A 308 -4.43 -26.08 4.89
CA VAL A 308 -3.47 -25.40 4.02
C VAL A 308 -2.43 -24.62 4.86
N PRO A 309 -1.13 -24.88 4.70
CA PRO A 309 -0.10 -24.14 5.41
C PRO A 309 -0.22 -22.62 5.13
N GLY A 310 -0.18 -21.82 6.20
CA GLY A 310 -0.27 -20.36 6.10
C GLY A 310 -1.70 -19.82 6.19
N ILE A 311 -2.73 -20.66 6.29
CA ILE A 311 -4.07 -20.25 6.70
C ILE A 311 -4.18 -20.32 8.22
N ASN A 312 -4.47 -19.19 8.86
CA ASN A 312 -4.59 -19.07 10.31
C ASN A 312 -6.02 -19.35 10.79
N ASN A 313 -7.00 -18.79 10.09
CA ASN A 313 -8.42 -18.94 10.41
C ASN A 313 -9.26 -19.10 9.15
N VAL A 314 -10.38 -19.79 9.27
CA VAL A 314 -11.39 -19.93 8.21
C VAL A 314 -12.76 -19.66 8.85
N TYR A 315 -13.46 -18.66 8.33
CA TYR A 315 -14.77 -18.22 8.79
C TYR A 315 -15.79 -18.50 7.68
N ILE A 316 -16.90 -19.13 8.00
CA ILE A 316 -18.05 -19.22 7.11
C ILE A 316 -18.89 -17.98 7.36
N ARG A 317 -18.94 -17.05 6.39
CA ARG A 317 -19.63 -15.76 6.54
C ARG A 317 -21.09 -15.85 6.13
N GLU A 318 -21.36 -16.59 5.07
CA GLU A 318 -22.71 -16.72 4.50
C GLU A 318 -22.89 -18.10 3.89
N HIS A 319 -24.13 -18.59 3.93
CA HIS A 319 -24.59 -19.78 3.20
C HIS A 319 -26.08 -19.61 2.85
N ASN A 320 -26.41 -19.68 1.56
CA ASN A 320 -27.79 -19.49 1.07
C ASN A 320 -28.40 -20.75 0.43
N GLY A 321 -27.77 -21.92 0.63
CA GLY A 321 -28.24 -23.19 0.10
C GLY A 321 -27.68 -23.55 -1.30
N GLU A 322 -27.17 -22.59 -2.07
CA GLU A 322 -26.54 -22.82 -3.38
C GLU A 322 -25.05 -22.49 -3.35
N GLN A 323 -24.67 -21.51 -2.52
CA GLN A 323 -23.30 -21.09 -2.35
C GLN A 323 -23.02 -20.66 -0.91
N ALA A 324 -21.76 -20.75 -0.53
CA ALA A 324 -21.26 -20.19 0.71
C ALA A 324 -20.11 -19.26 0.44
N ILE A 325 -19.95 -18.26 1.30
CA ILE A 325 -18.80 -17.34 1.33
C ILE A 325 -17.97 -17.68 2.56
N LEU A 326 -16.74 -18.12 2.34
CA LEU A 326 -15.77 -18.33 3.37
C LEU A 326 -14.69 -17.23 3.29
N GLU A 327 -14.20 -16.83 4.43
CA GLU A 327 -13.09 -15.89 4.56
C GLU A 327 -11.93 -16.56 5.29
N CYS A 328 -10.74 -16.47 4.72
CA CYS A 328 -9.53 -17.07 5.26
C CYS A 328 -8.54 -15.97 5.64
N ASP A 329 -8.11 -15.95 6.90
CA ASP A 329 -6.92 -15.19 7.29
C ASP A 329 -5.69 -15.97 6.86
N SER A 330 -4.95 -15.45 5.89
CA SER A 330 -3.84 -16.17 5.30
C SER A 330 -2.59 -15.30 5.13
N THR A 331 -1.43 -15.94 5.27
CA THR A 331 -0.14 -15.40 4.87
C THR A 331 0.19 -15.72 3.41
N GLN A 332 -0.63 -16.57 2.77
CA GLN A 332 -0.48 -17.02 1.38
C GLN A 332 -1.43 -16.26 0.46
N SER A 333 -1.05 -16.12 -0.82
CA SER A 333 -1.91 -15.56 -1.85
C SER A 333 -3.03 -16.54 -2.24
N ALA A 334 -4.13 -16.01 -2.80
CA ALA A 334 -5.22 -16.83 -3.34
C ALA A 334 -4.72 -17.85 -4.39
N GLN A 335 -3.75 -17.43 -5.23
CA GLN A 335 -3.14 -18.31 -6.24
C GLN A 335 -2.42 -19.49 -5.58
N THR A 336 -1.65 -19.26 -4.52
CA THR A 336 -0.94 -20.30 -3.79
C THR A 336 -1.91 -21.28 -3.12
N ILE A 337 -2.94 -20.73 -2.44
CA ILE A 337 -3.99 -21.55 -1.80
C ILE A 337 -4.71 -22.43 -2.83
N ALA A 338 -5.11 -21.83 -3.96
CA ALA A 338 -5.78 -22.55 -5.03
C ALA A 338 -4.88 -23.64 -5.65
N ALA A 339 -3.58 -23.38 -5.80
CA ALA A 339 -2.62 -24.39 -6.28
C ALA A 339 -2.49 -25.58 -5.31
N ILE A 340 -2.48 -25.30 -3.99
CA ILE A 340 -2.44 -26.33 -2.96
C ILE A 340 -3.75 -27.14 -2.98
N LEU A 341 -4.92 -26.49 -3.05
CA LEU A 341 -6.21 -27.17 -3.15
C LEU A 341 -6.30 -28.07 -4.39
N ARG A 342 -5.83 -27.60 -5.56
CA ARG A 342 -5.76 -28.39 -6.80
C ARG A 342 -4.86 -29.61 -6.67
N LYS A 343 -3.74 -29.48 -5.93
CA LYS A 343 -2.77 -30.55 -5.74
C LYS A 343 -3.25 -31.59 -4.73
N ASN A 344 -3.91 -31.15 -3.69
CA ASN A 344 -4.39 -32.01 -2.59
C ASN A 344 -5.78 -32.60 -2.87
N ARG A 345 -6.18 -32.84 -4.09
CA ARG A 345 -7.46 -33.35 -4.55
C ARG A 345 -8.22 -34.16 -3.47
N GLN A 346 -8.80 -33.45 -2.49
CA GLN A 346 -9.75 -34.06 -1.59
C GLN A 346 -11.00 -34.38 -2.42
N ALA A 347 -11.57 -35.56 -2.22
CA ALA A 347 -12.69 -36.06 -3.01
C ALA A 347 -13.83 -35.01 -3.04
N GLY A 348 -14.12 -34.49 -4.22
CA GLY A 348 -15.22 -33.59 -4.47
C GLY A 348 -14.94 -32.09 -4.43
N ILE A 349 -13.70 -31.63 -4.19
CA ILE A 349 -13.33 -30.21 -4.16
C ILE A 349 -12.59 -29.84 -5.45
N PHE A 350 -13.14 -28.88 -6.22
CA PHE A 350 -12.57 -28.43 -7.49
C PHE A 350 -12.46 -26.91 -7.51
N VAL A 351 -11.27 -26.37 -7.79
CA VAL A 351 -11.09 -24.93 -8.01
C VAL A 351 -11.58 -24.56 -9.41
N ASP A 352 -12.66 -23.80 -9.46
CA ASP A 352 -13.34 -23.34 -10.68
C ASP A 352 -12.66 -22.08 -11.26
N GLY A 353 -12.26 -21.13 -10.39
CA GLY A 353 -11.65 -19.90 -10.80
C GLY A 353 -10.89 -19.17 -9.69
N ILE A 354 -10.09 -18.18 -10.09
CA ILE A 354 -9.39 -17.27 -9.18
C ILE A 354 -9.53 -15.88 -9.78
N SER A 355 -9.88 -14.90 -8.94
CA SER A 355 -9.93 -13.49 -9.31
C SER A 355 -9.44 -12.66 -8.12
N GLY A 356 -8.29 -11.96 -8.28
CA GLY A 356 -7.68 -11.18 -7.20
C GLY A 356 -7.41 -12.04 -5.97
N SER A 357 -8.02 -11.71 -4.84
CA SER A 357 -7.98 -12.48 -3.59
C SER A 357 -9.17 -13.43 -3.39
N THR A 358 -9.99 -13.65 -4.44
CA THR A 358 -11.15 -14.54 -4.38
C THR A 358 -10.90 -15.84 -5.14
N ILE A 359 -11.21 -16.97 -4.51
CA ILE A 359 -11.15 -18.33 -5.10
C ILE A 359 -12.58 -18.85 -5.23
N THR A 360 -12.97 -19.33 -6.40
CA THR A 360 -14.24 -20.04 -6.60
C THR A 360 -13.98 -21.54 -6.59
N VAL A 361 -14.75 -22.26 -5.77
CA VAL A 361 -14.65 -23.70 -5.56
C VAL A 361 -16.00 -24.35 -5.82
N LEU A 362 -15.98 -25.45 -6.55
CA LEU A 362 -17.11 -26.37 -6.69
C LEU A 362 -16.91 -27.53 -5.73
N ALA A 363 -17.86 -27.77 -4.84
CA ALA A 363 -17.90 -28.94 -3.95
C ALA A 363 -19.06 -29.87 -4.34
N ARG A 364 -18.72 -31.10 -4.73
CA ARG A 364 -19.67 -32.08 -5.21
C ARG A 364 -19.72 -33.33 -4.30
#